data_008a4d2b6f3c8393540c086329179f7b
#
_entry.id   008a4d2b6f3c8393540c086329179f7b
#
_cell.length_a   1.000
_cell.length_b   1.000
_cell.length_c   1.000
_cell.angle_alpha   90.00
_cell.angle_beta   90.00
_cell.angle_gamma   90.00
#
_symmetry.space_group_name_H-M   'P 1'
#
loop_
_entity.id
_entity.type
_entity.pdbx_description
1 polymer ?
#
loop_
_entity_poly.entity_id
_entity_poly.type
_entity_poly.pdbx_seq_one_letter_code
_entity_poly.pdbx_strand_id
1 'polypeptide(L)' 'KSSIPVSGQGGFGKYTVGSVSEESGIGQEVLIRRLKEMGIEAKGSTTLKEIAQTLGITPMEVYSQMTE' A
#
# COMPACT_ATOMS: atom_id res chain seq x y z
N LYS A 1 -18.14 -2.88 -1.33
CA LYS A 1 -17.75 -3.92 -1.72
C LYS A 1 -16.28 -3.97 -1.85
N SER A 2 -15.68 -4.62 -1.09
CA SER A 2 -14.31 -4.67 -1.08
C SER A 2 -13.83 -5.50 -2.17
N SER A 3 -12.93 -5.02 -2.86
CA SER A 3 -12.43 -5.78 -3.92
C SER A 3 -11.10 -6.32 -3.64
N ILE A 4 -10.53 -6.06 -2.52
CA ILE A 4 -9.22 -6.56 -2.24
C ILE A 4 -9.31 -8.02 -1.90
N PRO A 5 -8.68 -8.88 -2.68
CA PRO A 5 -8.74 -10.30 -2.39
C PRO A 5 -8.00 -10.58 -1.13
N VAL A 6 -8.67 -11.23 -0.24
CA VAL A 6 -8.04 -11.56 0.98
C VAL A 6 -7.55 -12.95 0.98
N SER A 7 -7.40 -13.52 -0.14
CA SER A 7 -6.92 -14.88 -0.16
C SER A 7 -5.55 -14.97 0.43
N GLY A 8 -4.92 -13.85 0.61
CA GLY A 8 -3.76 -13.86 1.42
C GLY A 8 -2.53 -14.44 0.82
N GLN A 9 -2.62 -14.92 -0.33
CA GLN A 9 -1.49 -15.53 -0.91
C GLN A 9 -0.59 -14.51 -1.48
N GLY A 10 -0.23 -13.52 -0.75
CA GLY A 10 0.65 -12.50 -1.25
C GLY A 10 -0.02 -11.48 -2.12
N GLY A 11 -1.34 -11.45 -2.07
CA GLY A 11 -2.06 -10.49 -2.86
C GLY A 11 -1.70 -9.06 -2.53
N PHE A 12 -1.46 -8.78 -1.27
CA PHE A 12 -1.10 -7.43 -0.87
C PHE A 12 0.26 -7.03 -1.42
N GLY A 13 1.16 -7.96 -1.56
CA GLY A 13 2.49 -7.64 -2.06
C GLY A 13 2.47 -7.20 -3.50
N LYS A 14 1.49 -7.61 -4.26
CA LYS A 14 1.40 -7.23 -5.66
C LYS A 14 0.74 -5.88 -5.88
N TYR A 15 0.09 -5.37 -4.88
CA TYR A 15 -0.59 -4.08 -5.02
C TYR A 15 0.42 -2.97 -5.10
N THR A 16 0.13 -2.00 -5.96
CA THR A 16 0.92 -0.78 -6.00
C THR A 16 0.16 0.31 -5.28
N VAL A 17 0.85 1.42 -5.06
CA VAL A 17 0.18 2.56 -4.43
C VAL A 17 -1.03 2.98 -5.24
N GLY A 18 -0.91 2.96 -6.57
CA GLY A 18 -2.05 3.29 -7.40
C GLY A 18 -3.20 2.32 -7.24
N SER A 19 -2.89 1.02 -7.12
CA SER A 19 -3.93 0.04 -6.91
C SER A 19 -4.64 0.24 -5.58
N VAL A 20 -3.87 0.53 -4.55
CA VAL A 20 -4.46 0.78 -3.24
C VAL A 20 -5.36 2.01 -3.31
N SER A 21 -4.94 3.02 -4.04
CA SER A 21 -5.74 4.22 -4.20
C SER A 21 -7.10 3.88 -4.81
N GLU A 22 -7.10 3.05 -5.83
CA GLU A 22 -8.34 2.69 -6.48
C GLU A 22 -9.23 1.83 -5.60
N GLU A 23 -8.63 0.91 -4.88
CA GLU A 23 -9.40 0.00 -4.05
C GLU A 23 -9.97 0.69 -2.82
N SER A 24 -9.22 1.59 -2.23
CA SER A 24 -9.64 2.22 -0.99
C SER A 24 -10.41 3.50 -1.21
N GLY A 25 -10.32 4.07 -2.40
CA GLY A 25 -10.96 5.35 -2.67
C GLY A 25 -10.19 6.53 -2.13
N ILE A 26 -8.98 6.31 -1.65
CA ILE A 26 -8.15 7.38 -1.15
C ILE A 26 -7.24 7.86 -2.25
N GLY A 27 -7.09 9.16 -2.39
CA GLY A 27 -6.26 9.70 -3.45
C GLY A 27 -4.83 9.21 -3.37
N GLN A 28 -4.25 8.95 -4.53
CA GLN A 28 -2.88 8.47 -4.59
C GLN A 28 -1.92 9.43 -3.90
N GLU A 29 -2.17 10.72 -4.05
CA GLU A 29 -1.31 11.71 -3.42
C GLU A 29 -1.33 11.59 -1.91
N VAL A 30 -2.50 11.29 -1.36
CA VAL A 30 -2.61 11.13 0.08
C VAL A 30 -1.79 9.94 0.54
N LEU A 31 -1.89 8.84 -0.20
CA LEU A 31 -1.14 7.64 0.15
C LEU A 31 0.36 7.90 0.10
N ILE A 32 0.80 8.58 -0.94
CA ILE A 32 2.22 8.86 -1.08
C ILE A 32 2.70 9.76 0.05
N ARG A 33 1.87 10.72 0.43
CA ARG A 33 2.23 11.61 1.53
C ARG A 33 2.36 10.83 2.83
N ARG A 34 1.45 9.92 3.09
CA ARG A 34 1.52 9.12 4.30
C ARG A 34 2.78 8.28 4.33
N LEU A 35 3.14 7.70 3.20
CA LEU A 35 4.35 6.92 3.12
C LEU A 35 5.58 7.78 3.34
N LYS A 36 5.55 9.00 2.82
CA LYS A 36 6.67 9.90 3.00
C LYS A 36 6.86 10.23 4.48
N GLU A 37 5.77 10.37 5.20
CA GLU A 37 5.86 10.63 6.63
C GLU A 37 6.45 9.44 7.37
N MET A 38 6.35 8.26 6.80
CA MET A 38 6.96 7.07 7.39
C MET A 38 8.40 6.88 6.91
N GLY A 39 8.90 7.81 6.11
CA GLY A 39 10.26 7.70 5.64
C GLY A 39 10.40 6.98 4.31
N ILE A 40 9.31 6.80 3.61
CA ILE A 40 9.30 6.05 2.36
C ILE A 40 9.04 6.99 1.19
N GLU A 41 9.91 6.93 0.20
CA GLU A 41 9.67 7.64 -1.04
C GLU A 41 8.98 6.69 -2.01
N ALA A 42 7.68 6.82 -2.11
CA ALA A 42 6.90 5.93 -2.94
C ALA A 42 6.35 6.65 -4.15
N LYS A 43 6.04 5.88 -5.16
CA LYS A 43 5.40 6.39 -6.36
C LYS A 43 4.15 5.55 -6.60
N GLY A 44 3.37 5.96 -7.59
CA GLY A 44 2.17 5.21 -7.90
C GLY A 44 2.46 3.78 -8.29
N SER A 45 3.63 3.50 -8.83
CA SER A 45 3.98 2.14 -9.25
C SER A 45 4.74 1.36 -8.19
N THR A 46 5.05 1.98 -7.07
CA THR A 46 5.75 1.28 -6.00
C THR A 46 4.84 0.23 -5.39
N THR A 47 5.34 -0.98 -5.24
CA THR A 47 4.52 -2.06 -4.70
C THR A 47 4.57 -2.05 -3.18
N LEU A 48 3.53 -2.63 -2.59
CA LEU A 48 3.50 -2.75 -1.14
C LEU A 48 4.60 -3.65 -0.64
N LYS A 49 5.01 -4.62 -1.47
CA LYS A 49 6.09 -5.50 -1.09
C LYS A 49 7.38 -4.71 -0.86
N GLU A 50 7.67 -3.77 -1.74
CA GLU A 50 8.86 -2.96 -1.59
C GLU A 50 8.79 -2.10 -0.34
N ILE A 51 7.62 -1.53 -0.09
CA ILE A 51 7.45 -0.70 1.09
C ILE A 51 7.59 -1.53 2.35
N ALA A 52 6.99 -2.70 2.35
CA ALA A 52 7.04 -3.58 3.51
C ALA A 52 8.48 -3.99 3.80
N GLN A 53 9.24 -4.29 2.75
CA GLN A 53 10.64 -4.67 2.97
C GLN A 53 11.44 -3.52 3.54
N THR A 54 11.18 -2.32 3.09
CA THR A 54 11.90 -1.16 3.59
C THR A 54 11.57 -0.90 5.06
N LEU A 55 10.31 -1.10 5.43
CA LEU A 55 9.88 -0.85 6.80
C LEU A 55 10.07 -2.05 7.72
N GLY A 56 10.29 -3.22 7.14
CA GLY A 56 10.41 -4.42 7.96
C GLY A 56 9.10 -4.95 8.49
N ILE A 57 8.02 -4.69 7.78
CA ILE A 57 6.70 -5.13 8.19
C ILE A 57 6.06 -5.90 7.04
N THR A 58 4.86 -6.39 7.25
CA THR A 58 4.17 -7.14 6.21
C THR A 58 3.44 -6.19 5.27
N PRO A 59 3.20 -6.64 4.02
CA PRO A 59 2.42 -5.81 3.10
C PRO A 59 1.03 -5.49 3.61
N MET A 60 0.43 -6.39 4.35
CA MET A 60 -0.89 -6.13 4.91
C MET A 60 -0.83 -4.96 5.89
N GLU A 61 0.22 -4.89 6.68
CA GLU A 61 0.37 -3.79 7.61
C GLU A 61 0.59 -2.48 6.86
N VAL A 62 1.33 -2.55 5.76
CA VAL A 62 1.51 -1.36 4.94
C VAL A 62 0.16 -0.85 4.46
N TYR A 63 -0.65 -1.76 3.94
CA TYR A 63 -1.96 -1.39 3.44
C TYR A 63 -2.80 -0.76 4.55
N SER A 64 -2.78 -1.38 5.71
CA SER A 64 -3.56 -0.87 6.83
C SER A 64 -3.13 0.53 7.23
N GLN A 65 -1.83 0.75 7.30
CA GLN A 65 -1.34 2.06 7.70
C GLN A 65 -1.59 3.12 6.64
N MET A 66 -1.51 2.72 5.38
CA MET A 66 -1.75 3.66 4.31
C MET A 66 -3.20 4.13 4.26
N THR A 67 -4.10 3.24 4.60
CA THR A 67 -5.52 3.53 4.42
C THR A 67 -6.21 3.95 5.71
N GLU A 68 -5.48 4.02 6.79
CA GLU A 68 -6.04 4.55 8.01
C GLU A 68 -6.29 6.02 7.85
#